data_221823ff3a622c3ae57935dce4c89494
#
_entry.id   221823ff3a622c3ae57935dce4c89494
#
_cell.length_a   1.000
_cell.length_b   1.000
_cell.length_c   1.000
_cell.angle_alpha   90.00
_cell.angle_beta   90.00
_cell.angle_gamma   90.00
#
_symmetry.space_group_name_H-M   'P 1'
#
loop_
_entity.id
_entity.type
_entity.pdbx_description
1 polymer ?
#
loop_
_entity_poly.entity_id
_entity_poly.type
_entity_poly.pdbx_seq_one_letter_code
_entity_poly.pdbx_strand_id
1 'polypeptide(L)'
;MGKIICLIIGYLFGCILTAEIVAKANNIDVREIDPESPHRGNPGMANIMLNVGFKQGLIVLFGDSLKAILAMLICYLIFKNNYYIYGGFGCILGHNFPFYRKFNGGKGVLVTIIWFIAIMPKYFWISLLVAAIVVAISGKLNLGAVTFPIVAVPIAYKYLGIETTILVVISAILMIIRNYKDLVCIYKGKYNRVDLRKIK
;
A
#
# COMPACT_ATOMS: atom_id res chain seq x y z
N MET A 1 -10.88 14.81 -18.86
CA MET A 1 -12.02 14.18 -18.17
C MET A 1 -11.75 12.72 -17.80
N GLY A 2 -11.33 11.84 -18.71
CA GLY A 2 -11.10 10.41 -18.42
C GLY A 2 -10.15 10.11 -17.27
N LYS A 3 -9.03 10.84 -17.13
CA LYS A 3 -8.07 10.69 -16.01
C LYS A 3 -8.73 10.91 -14.65
N ILE A 4 -9.60 11.93 -14.55
CA ILE A 4 -10.32 12.24 -13.31
C ILE A 4 -11.33 11.14 -12.97
N ILE A 5 -12.05 10.62 -13.98
CA ILE A 5 -12.98 9.50 -13.80
C ILE A 5 -12.23 8.27 -13.28
N CYS A 6 -11.07 7.95 -13.87
CA CYS A 6 -10.25 6.84 -13.40
C CYS A 6 -9.73 7.05 -11.97
N LEU A 7 -9.33 8.26 -11.60
CA LEU A 7 -8.97 8.60 -10.21
C LEU A 7 -10.13 8.33 -9.24
N ILE A 8 -11.34 8.74 -9.59
CA ILE A 8 -12.54 8.53 -8.77
C ILE A 8 -12.86 7.04 -8.65
N ILE A 9 -12.88 6.30 -9.77
CA ILE A 9 -13.09 4.85 -9.77
C ILE A 9 -12.06 4.19 -8.85
N GLY A 10 -10.77 4.49 -9.06
CA GLY A 10 -9.71 3.97 -8.24
C GLY A 10 -9.88 4.29 -6.76
N TYR A 11 -10.20 5.54 -6.43
CA TYR A 11 -10.43 5.99 -5.05
C TYR A 11 -11.54 5.19 -4.37
N LEU A 12 -12.66 5.00 -5.04
CA LEU A 12 -13.79 4.23 -4.49
C LEU A 12 -13.42 2.77 -4.23
N PHE A 13 -12.73 2.11 -5.16
CA PHE A 13 -12.19 0.77 -4.94
C PHE A 13 -11.18 0.74 -3.80
N GLY A 14 -10.29 1.73 -3.73
CA GLY A 14 -9.30 1.89 -2.67
C GLY A 14 -9.93 1.99 -1.28
N CYS A 15 -11.06 2.69 -1.16
CA CYS A 15 -11.81 2.83 0.08
C CYS A 15 -12.32 1.50 0.65
N ILE A 16 -12.41 0.43 -0.15
CA ILE A 16 -12.75 -0.91 0.36
C ILE A 16 -11.53 -1.44 1.14
N LEU A 17 -11.58 -1.36 2.46
CA LEU A 17 -10.51 -1.86 3.34
C LEU A 17 -10.77 -3.31 3.70
N THR A 18 -10.15 -4.26 2.98
CA THR A 18 -10.32 -5.70 3.21
C THR A 18 -9.97 -6.10 4.64
N ALA A 19 -8.95 -5.46 5.23
CA ALA A 19 -8.55 -5.71 6.61
C ALA A 19 -9.65 -5.40 7.63
N GLU A 20 -10.47 -4.36 7.41
CA GLU A 20 -11.62 -4.07 8.27
C GLU A 20 -12.72 -5.11 8.13
N ILE A 21 -12.99 -5.53 6.89
CA ILE A 21 -14.01 -6.56 6.62
C ILE A 21 -13.60 -7.86 7.31
N VAL A 22 -12.34 -8.27 7.16
CA VAL A 22 -11.79 -9.48 7.78
C VAL A 22 -11.80 -9.39 9.31
N ALA A 23 -11.38 -8.27 9.89
CA ALA A 23 -11.38 -8.09 11.34
C ALA A 23 -12.80 -8.14 11.91
N LYS A 24 -13.76 -7.44 11.30
CA LYS A 24 -15.17 -7.49 11.70
C LYS A 24 -15.77 -8.91 11.62
N ALA A 25 -15.45 -9.66 10.56
CA ALA A 25 -15.88 -11.05 10.41
C ALA A 25 -15.31 -11.97 11.51
N ASN A 26 -14.22 -11.57 12.18
CA ASN A 26 -13.65 -12.26 13.32
C ASN A 26 -13.99 -11.59 14.67
N ASN A 27 -15.00 -10.71 14.72
CA ASN A 27 -15.42 -9.94 15.90
C ASN A 27 -14.31 -9.08 16.53
N ILE A 28 -13.42 -8.54 15.70
CA ILE A 28 -12.28 -7.71 16.12
C ILE A 28 -12.45 -6.30 15.53
N ASP A 29 -12.27 -5.26 16.36
CA ASP A 29 -12.10 -3.91 15.84
C ASP A 29 -10.62 -3.68 15.45
N VAL A 30 -10.37 -3.41 14.16
CA VAL A 30 -9.01 -3.11 13.67
C VAL A 30 -8.35 -1.99 14.48
N ARG A 31 -9.12 -1.03 14.99
CA ARG A 31 -8.62 0.11 15.76
C ARG A 31 -8.04 -0.26 17.12
N GLU A 32 -8.42 -1.42 17.63
CA GLU A 32 -7.98 -1.94 18.94
C GLU A 32 -6.83 -2.95 18.80
N ILE A 33 -6.51 -3.36 17.57
CA ILE A 33 -5.39 -4.28 17.33
C ILE A 33 -4.08 -3.59 17.69
N ASP A 34 -3.28 -4.25 18.52
CA ASP A 34 -1.93 -3.86 18.93
C ASP A 34 -1.88 -2.40 19.49
N PRO A 35 -2.57 -2.15 20.63
CA PRO A 35 -2.77 -0.80 21.17
C PRO A 35 -1.47 -0.09 21.58
N GLU A 36 -0.42 -0.83 21.87
CA GLU A 36 0.89 -0.32 22.26
C GLU A 36 1.82 -0.08 21.07
N SER A 37 1.46 -0.60 19.91
CA SER A 37 2.26 -0.46 18.68
C SER A 37 2.06 0.89 18.00
N PRO A 38 3.12 1.42 17.37
CA PRO A 38 2.98 2.54 16.42
C PRO A 38 2.01 2.22 15.27
N HIS A 39 1.73 0.93 15.03
CA HIS A 39 0.79 0.43 14.00
C HIS A 39 -0.65 0.36 14.46
N ARG A 40 -0.98 0.78 15.68
CA ARG A 40 -2.33 0.71 16.22
C ARG A 40 -3.37 1.14 15.20
N GLY A 41 -4.36 0.28 14.98
CA GLY A 41 -5.48 0.57 14.09
C GLY A 41 -5.16 0.61 12.61
N ASN A 42 -3.96 0.19 12.17
CA ASN A 42 -3.60 0.13 10.75
C ASN A 42 -4.35 -1.02 10.04
N PRO A 43 -5.26 -0.72 9.10
CA PRO A 43 -5.99 -1.74 8.36
C PRO A 43 -5.15 -2.30 7.20
N GLY A 44 -4.11 -3.05 7.52
CA GLY A 44 -3.20 -3.65 6.54
C GLY A 44 -2.97 -5.14 6.77
N MET A 45 -2.56 -5.83 5.68
CA MET A 45 -2.31 -7.27 5.66
C MET A 45 -1.39 -7.72 6.81
N ALA A 46 -0.24 -7.06 6.99
CA ALA A 46 0.73 -7.47 8.01
C ALA A 46 0.16 -7.39 9.44
N ASN A 47 -0.64 -6.35 9.73
CA ASN A 47 -1.27 -6.19 11.03
C ASN A 47 -2.29 -7.32 11.29
N ILE A 48 -3.13 -7.64 10.30
CA ILE A 48 -4.09 -8.76 10.41
C ILE A 48 -3.37 -10.10 10.51
N MET A 49 -2.32 -10.32 9.71
CA MET A 49 -1.56 -11.57 9.72
C MET A 49 -0.91 -11.85 11.08
N LEU A 50 -0.34 -10.84 11.71
CA LEU A 50 0.37 -10.96 12.98
C LEU A 50 -0.56 -11.07 14.19
N ASN A 51 -1.73 -10.42 14.15
CA ASN A 51 -2.57 -10.25 15.33
C ASN A 51 -3.90 -11.00 15.27
N VAL A 52 -4.38 -11.35 14.07
CA VAL A 52 -5.64 -12.09 13.87
C VAL A 52 -5.36 -13.52 13.39
N GLY A 53 -4.48 -13.68 12.41
CA GLY A 53 -4.05 -14.98 11.93
C GLY A 53 -3.56 -14.96 10.49
N PHE A 54 -2.77 -15.99 10.14
CA PHE A 54 -2.15 -16.11 8.82
C PHE A 54 -3.18 -16.18 7.68
N LYS A 55 -4.22 -17.03 7.83
CA LYS A 55 -5.30 -17.16 6.82
C LYS A 55 -6.02 -15.84 6.58
N GLN A 56 -6.32 -15.12 7.66
CA GLN A 56 -6.96 -13.80 7.61
C GLN A 56 -6.07 -12.78 6.89
N GLY A 57 -4.76 -12.80 7.16
CA GLY A 57 -3.78 -11.98 6.45
C GLY A 57 -3.73 -12.28 4.95
N LEU A 58 -3.83 -13.56 4.55
CA LEU A 58 -3.92 -13.95 3.13
C LEU A 58 -5.20 -13.43 2.47
N ILE A 59 -6.35 -13.47 3.15
CA ILE A 59 -7.60 -12.89 2.63
C ILE A 59 -7.42 -11.39 2.36
N VAL A 60 -6.75 -10.68 3.28
CA VAL A 60 -6.44 -9.25 3.09
C VAL A 60 -5.48 -9.04 1.91
N LEU A 61 -4.45 -9.89 1.78
CA LEU A 61 -3.52 -9.86 0.64
C LEU A 61 -4.28 -9.95 -0.70
N PHE A 62 -5.12 -10.97 -0.83
CA PHE A 62 -5.88 -11.17 -2.07
C PHE A 62 -6.92 -10.07 -2.31
N GLY A 63 -7.64 -9.64 -1.29
CA GLY A 63 -8.68 -8.61 -1.42
C GLY A 63 -8.10 -7.24 -1.78
N ASP A 64 -7.00 -6.82 -1.15
CA ASP A 64 -6.33 -5.56 -1.47
C ASP A 64 -5.64 -5.59 -2.84
N SER A 65 -5.12 -6.75 -3.26
CA SER A 65 -4.59 -6.94 -4.61
C SER A 65 -5.70 -6.88 -5.66
N LEU A 66 -6.79 -7.60 -5.42
CA LEU A 66 -7.93 -7.68 -6.35
C LEU A 66 -8.55 -6.30 -6.58
N LYS A 67 -8.78 -5.50 -5.53
CA LYS A 67 -9.36 -4.16 -5.70
C LYS A 67 -8.49 -3.25 -6.56
N ALA A 68 -7.15 -3.32 -6.41
CA ALA A 68 -6.23 -2.54 -7.22
C ALA A 68 -6.24 -2.98 -8.69
N ILE A 69 -6.25 -4.30 -8.93
CA ILE A 69 -6.35 -4.87 -10.27
C ILE A 69 -7.68 -4.46 -10.93
N LEU A 70 -8.80 -4.62 -10.21
CA LEU A 70 -10.12 -4.28 -10.72
C LEU A 70 -10.26 -2.79 -11.05
N ALA A 71 -9.75 -1.90 -10.19
CA ALA A 71 -9.74 -0.46 -10.44
C ALA A 71 -9.01 -0.11 -11.75
N MET A 72 -7.83 -0.69 -11.96
CA MET A 72 -7.06 -0.49 -13.18
C MET A 72 -7.73 -1.12 -14.41
N LEU A 73 -8.23 -2.34 -14.26
CA LEU A 73 -8.89 -3.07 -15.35
C LEU A 73 -10.15 -2.34 -15.86
N ILE A 74 -11.00 -1.86 -14.94
CA ILE A 74 -12.21 -1.11 -15.30
C ILE A 74 -11.82 0.17 -16.05
N CYS A 75 -10.84 0.92 -15.57
CA CYS A 75 -10.36 2.11 -16.25
C CYS A 75 -9.83 1.79 -17.67
N TYR A 76 -9.09 0.69 -17.81
CA TYR A 76 -8.60 0.23 -19.12
C TYR A 76 -9.73 -0.18 -20.05
N LEU A 77 -10.73 -0.92 -19.55
CA LEU A 77 -11.86 -1.38 -20.37
C LEU A 77 -12.74 -0.22 -20.86
N ILE A 78 -12.92 0.82 -20.04
CA ILE A 78 -13.72 2.00 -20.41
C ILE A 78 -12.99 2.87 -21.44
N PHE A 79 -11.71 3.16 -21.22
CA PHE A 79 -10.99 4.16 -22.02
C PHE A 79 -10.05 3.57 -23.04
N LYS A 80 -9.71 2.27 -22.97
CA LYS A 80 -8.81 1.55 -23.91
C LYS A 80 -7.45 2.23 -24.10
N ASN A 81 -6.96 2.92 -23.04
CA ASN A 81 -5.70 3.67 -23.06
C ASN A 81 -4.99 3.59 -21.69
N ASN A 82 -3.92 4.36 -21.53
CA ASN A 82 -3.10 4.35 -20.31
C ASN A 82 -3.76 5.01 -19.08
N TYR A 83 -5.05 5.36 -19.11
CA TYR A 83 -5.72 5.97 -17.94
C TYR A 83 -5.88 5.01 -16.76
N TYR A 84 -5.68 3.70 -16.98
CA TYR A 84 -5.61 2.73 -15.87
C TYR A 84 -4.54 3.10 -14.82
N ILE A 85 -3.48 3.82 -15.20
CA ILE A 85 -2.46 4.34 -14.28
C ILE A 85 -3.09 5.21 -13.20
N TYR A 86 -4.06 6.06 -13.57
CA TYR A 86 -4.81 6.89 -12.63
C TYR A 86 -5.78 6.08 -11.77
N GLY A 87 -6.34 4.99 -12.31
CA GLY A 87 -7.16 4.06 -11.54
C GLY A 87 -6.37 3.41 -10.41
N GLY A 88 -5.18 2.91 -10.69
CA GLY A 88 -4.29 2.34 -9.68
C GLY A 88 -3.82 3.37 -8.65
N PHE A 89 -3.44 4.58 -9.10
CA PHE A 89 -3.06 5.66 -8.20
C PHE A 89 -4.23 6.13 -7.33
N GLY A 90 -5.43 6.25 -7.89
CA GLY A 90 -6.66 6.51 -7.15
C GLY A 90 -6.92 5.46 -6.07
N CYS A 91 -6.65 4.17 -6.38
CA CYS A 91 -6.79 3.09 -5.41
C CYS A 91 -5.81 3.23 -4.23
N ILE A 92 -4.59 3.71 -4.45
CA ILE A 92 -3.64 4.05 -3.38
C ILE A 92 -4.22 5.17 -2.50
N LEU A 93 -4.75 6.23 -3.11
CA LEU A 93 -5.36 7.35 -2.37
C LEU A 93 -6.54 6.89 -1.51
N GLY A 94 -7.45 6.10 -2.07
CA GLY A 94 -8.61 5.57 -1.35
C GLY A 94 -8.23 4.64 -0.21
N HIS A 95 -7.23 3.78 -0.41
CA HIS A 95 -6.72 2.89 0.65
C HIS A 95 -6.06 3.67 1.79
N ASN A 96 -5.30 4.73 1.48
CA ASN A 96 -4.61 5.53 2.47
C ASN A 96 -5.54 6.51 3.20
N PHE A 97 -6.53 7.04 2.48
CA PHE A 97 -7.40 8.14 2.96
C PHE A 97 -8.87 7.86 2.65
N PRO A 98 -9.47 6.76 3.15
CA PRO A 98 -10.88 6.46 2.94
C PRO A 98 -11.76 7.50 3.64
N PHE A 99 -12.72 8.07 2.90
CA PHE A 99 -13.55 9.18 3.39
C PHE A 99 -14.35 8.82 4.65
N TYR A 100 -14.86 7.59 4.73
CA TYR A 100 -15.68 7.11 5.86
C TYR A 100 -14.88 6.85 7.15
N ARG A 101 -13.53 6.80 7.07
CA ARG A 101 -12.63 6.67 8.23
C ARG A 101 -11.96 7.98 8.64
N LYS A 102 -12.55 9.12 8.33
CA LYS A 102 -11.93 10.43 8.57
C LYS A 102 -10.52 10.51 7.94
N PHE A 103 -10.37 9.95 6.74
CA PHE A 103 -9.12 9.88 5.97
C PHE A 103 -7.96 9.15 6.67
N ASN A 104 -8.28 8.20 7.57
CA ASN A 104 -7.28 7.39 8.27
C ASN A 104 -7.37 5.91 7.90
N GLY A 105 -6.80 5.56 6.75
CA GLY A 105 -6.77 4.21 6.18
C GLY A 105 -5.47 3.45 6.45
N GLY A 106 -5.12 2.56 5.54
CA GLY A 106 -3.89 1.77 5.56
C GLY A 106 -2.66 2.54 5.09
N LYS A 107 -1.52 1.84 5.01
CA LYS A 107 -0.25 2.39 4.51
C LYS A 107 -0.10 2.30 2.99
N GLY A 108 -0.93 1.50 2.33
CA GLY A 108 -0.96 1.38 0.87
C GLY A 108 0.18 0.60 0.23
N VAL A 109 1.02 -0.09 1.01
CA VAL A 109 2.20 -0.79 0.49
C VAL A 109 1.83 -1.80 -0.60
N LEU A 110 0.90 -2.70 -0.31
CA LEU A 110 0.48 -3.75 -1.25
C LEU A 110 -0.18 -3.17 -2.50
N VAL A 111 -1.07 -2.21 -2.33
CA VAL A 111 -1.74 -1.54 -3.46
C VAL A 111 -0.73 -0.83 -4.37
N THR A 112 0.31 -0.21 -3.77
CA THR A 112 1.42 0.41 -4.51
C THR A 112 2.26 -0.64 -5.25
N ILE A 113 2.52 -1.80 -4.64
CA ILE A 113 3.21 -2.92 -5.29
C ILE A 113 2.44 -3.38 -6.53
N ILE A 114 1.14 -3.63 -6.41
CA ILE A 114 0.29 -4.06 -7.53
C ILE A 114 0.25 -2.99 -8.64
N TRP A 115 0.15 -1.73 -8.27
CA TRP A 115 0.21 -0.63 -9.23
C TRP A 115 1.55 -0.58 -9.98
N PHE A 116 2.69 -0.75 -9.27
CA PHE A 116 4.02 -0.75 -9.90
C PHE A 116 4.23 -1.94 -10.84
N ILE A 117 3.70 -3.11 -10.48
CA ILE A 117 3.68 -4.26 -11.41
C ILE A 117 2.98 -3.91 -12.72
N ALA A 118 1.87 -3.16 -12.63
CA ALA A 118 1.10 -2.79 -13.82
C ALA A 118 1.80 -1.71 -14.68
N ILE A 119 2.44 -0.70 -14.06
CA ILE A 119 3.02 0.43 -14.80
C ILE A 119 4.48 0.22 -15.23
N MET A 120 5.22 -0.64 -14.50
CA MET A 120 6.64 -0.88 -14.77
C MET A 120 7.05 -2.36 -14.56
N PRO A 121 6.38 -3.33 -15.20
CA PRO A 121 6.59 -4.77 -14.93
C PRO A 121 8.05 -5.20 -15.13
N LYS A 122 8.75 -4.60 -16.09
CA LYS A 122 10.14 -4.91 -16.38
C LYS A 122 11.11 -4.42 -15.29
N TYR A 123 10.84 -3.28 -14.65
CA TYR A 123 11.75 -2.60 -13.74
C TYR A 123 11.33 -2.69 -12.26
N PHE A 124 10.12 -3.12 -12.00
CA PHE A 124 9.54 -3.30 -10.67
C PHE A 124 10.47 -4.09 -9.72
N TRP A 125 11.10 -5.15 -10.25
CA TRP A 125 11.97 -6.03 -9.48
C TRP A 125 13.19 -5.33 -8.86
N ILE A 126 13.70 -4.27 -9.51
CA ILE A 126 14.82 -3.48 -8.99
C ILE A 126 14.40 -2.79 -7.69
N SER A 127 13.24 -2.11 -7.70
CA SER A 127 12.71 -1.44 -6.51
C SER A 127 12.38 -2.44 -5.40
N LEU A 128 11.81 -3.59 -5.76
CA LEU A 128 11.50 -4.65 -4.81
C LEU A 128 12.76 -5.24 -4.18
N LEU A 129 13.78 -5.54 -4.96
CA LEU A 129 15.05 -6.08 -4.49
C LEU A 129 15.73 -5.12 -3.50
N VAL A 130 15.84 -3.84 -3.85
CA VAL A 130 16.47 -2.84 -2.96
C VAL A 130 15.66 -2.72 -1.66
N ALA A 131 14.34 -2.68 -1.74
CA ALA A 131 13.49 -2.66 -0.55
C ALA A 131 13.67 -3.92 0.32
N ALA A 132 13.76 -5.10 -0.30
CA ALA A 132 14.00 -6.37 0.40
C ALA A 132 15.37 -6.38 1.10
N ILE A 133 16.42 -5.88 0.46
CA ILE A 133 17.75 -5.73 1.07
C ILE A 133 17.68 -4.81 2.30
N VAL A 134 17.00 -3.66 2.19
CA VAL A 134 16.81 -2.74 3.32
C VAL A 134 16.07 -3.41 4.47
N VAL A 135 15.05 -4.21 4.19
CA VAL A 135 14.33 -5.00 5.22
C VAL A 135 15.25 -6.04 5.83
N ALA A 136 16.00 -6.80 5.03
CA ALA A 136 16.89 -7.85 5.50
C ALA A 136 17.97 -7.30 6.47
N ILE A 137 18.57 -6.16 6.12
CA ILE A 137 19.62 -5.52 6.94
C ILE A 137 19.00 -4.90 8.21
N SER A 138 17.91 -4.16 8.08
CA SER A 138 17.32 -3.39 9.18
C SER A 138 16.41 -4.22 10.10
N GLY A 139 15.79 -5.28 9.59
CA GLY A 139 14.71 -6.02 10.25
C GLY A 139 13.40 -5.24 10.34
N LYS A 140 13.21 -4.19 9.53
CA LYS A 140 12.10 -3.23 9.66
C LYS A 140 11.34 -3.09 8.35
N LEU A 141 10.15 -3.70 8.26
CA LEU A 141 9.30 -3.68 7.06
C LEU A 141 8.98 -2.26 6.57
N ASN A 142 8.81 -1.30 7.48
CA ASN A 142 8.44 0.07 7.12
C ASN A 142 9.56 0.83 6.39
N LEU A 143 10.82 0.50 6.66
CA LEU A 143 11.94 1.06 5.90
C LEU A 143 11.91 0.56 4.44
N GLY A 144 11.68 -0.74 4.24
CA GLY A 144 11.51 -1.28 2.90
C GLY A 144 10.29 -0.69 2.17
N ALA A 145 9.16 -0.53 2.88
CA ALA A 145 7.95 0.06 2.32
C ALA A 145 8.19 1.50 1.79
N VAL A 146 8.96 2.30 2.52
CA VAL A 146 9.30 3.68 2.09
C VAL A 146 10.37 3.68 0.99
N THR A 147 11.37 2.79 1.08
CA THR A 147 12.43 2.67 0.07
C THR A 147 11.89 2.26 -1.29
N PHE A 148 10.91 1.36 -1.31
CA PHE A 148 10.33 0.80 -2.53
C PHE A 148 9.89 1.85 -3.56
N PRO A 149 9.00 2.81 -3.25
CA PRO A 149 8.59 3.83 -4.21
C PRO A 149 9.68 4.89 -4.46
N ILE A 150 10.57 5.17 -3.51
CA ILE A 150 11.67 6.12 -3.71
C ILE A 150 12.62 5.63 -4.80
N VAL A 151 13.02 4.36 -4.77
CA VAL A 151 13.88 3.75 -5.78
C VAL A 151 13.21 3.73 -7.16
N ALA A 152 11.88 3.66 -7.20
CA ALA A 152 11.14 3.68 -8.44
C ALA A 152 11.13 5.05 -9.15
N VAL A 153 11.37 6.17 -8.43
CA VAL A 153 11.33 7.53 -9.02
C VAL A 153 12.31 7.70 -10.20
N PRO A 154 13.63 7.45 -10.07
CA PRO A 154 14.55 7.59 -11.19
C PRO A 154 14.25 6.63 -12.34
N ILE A 155 13.72 5.44 -12.04
CA ILE A 155 13.29 4.47 -13.04
C ILE A 155 12.10 5.02 -13.83
N ALA A 156 11.09 5.55 -13.15
CA ALA A 156 9.92 6.14 -13.78
C ALA A 156 10.31 7.34 -14.67
N TYR A 157 11.18 8.20 -14.17
CA TYR A 157 11.69 9.35 -14.95
C TYR A 157 12.36 8.93 -16.26
N LYS A 158 13.17 7.87 -16.20
CA LYS A 158 13.91 7.41 -17.39
C LYS A 158 13.03 6.68 -18.41
N TYR A 159 12.02 5.93 -17.97
CA TYR A 159 11.33 4.95 -18.82
C TYR A 159 9.82 5.17 -18.99
N LEU A 160 9.14 5.96 -18.13
CA LEU A 160 7.67 6.06 -18.14
C LEU A 160 7.14 7.45 -18.48
N GLY A 161 8.03 8.43 -18.67
CA GLY A 161 7.67 9.81 -18.95
C GLY A 161 7.24 10.61 -17.71
N ILE A 162 7.18 11.92 -17.88
CA ILE A 162 7.05 12.89 -16.77
C ILE A 162 5.72 12.73 -16.01
N GLU A 163 4.63 12.47 -16.69
CA GLU A 163 3.30 12.34 -16.09
C GLU A 163 3.24 11.18 -15.09
N THR A 164 3.71 9.99 -15.48
CA THR A 164 3.77 8.83 -14.58
C THR A 164 4.78 9.04 -13.47
N THR A 165 5.89 9.70 -13.76
CA THR A 165 6.91 10.05 -12.74
C THR A 165 6.33 10.92 -11.65
N ILE A 166 5.51 11.92 -11.96
CA ILE A 166 4.83 12.76 -10.97
C ILE A 166 3.97 11.91 -10.04
N LEU A 167 3.19 10.97 -10.59
CA LEU A 167 2.35 10.07 -9.77
C LEU A 167 3.21 9.16 -8.87
N VAL A 168 4.35 8.66 -9.38
CA VAL A 168 5.30 7.85 -8.59
C VAL A 168 5.93 8.68 -7.48
N VAL A 169 6.33 9.92 -7.74
CA VAL A 169 6.84 10.85 -6.70
C VAL A 169 5.79 11.10 -5.62
N ILE A 170 4.55 11.38 -6.02
CA ILE A 170 3.46 11.58 -5.06
C ILE A 170 3.24 10.30 -4.24
N SER A 171 3.27 9.12 -4.86
CA SER A 171 3.14 7.85 -4.12
C SER A 171 4.27 7.63 -3.11
N ALA A 172 5.50 8.04 -3.43
CA ALA A 172 6.64 7.99 -2.50
C ALA A 172 6.44 8.94 -1.30
N ILE A 173 5.97 10.16 -1.55
CA ILE A 173 5.64 11.12 -0.50
C ILE A 173 4.52 10.58 0.41
N LEU A 174 3.46 10.03 -0.18
CA LEU A 174 2.36 9.41 0.57
C LEU A 174 2.86 8.24 1.43
N MET A 175 3.76 7.42 0.92
CA MET A 175 4.34 6.32 1.67
C MET A 175 5.14 6.82 2.88
N ILE A 176 5.89 7.90 2.75
CA ILE A 176 6.59 8.54 3.88
C ILE A 176 5.58 9.06 4.90
N ILE A 177 4.56 9.80 4.46
CA ILE A 177 3.52 10.37 5.34
C ILE A 177 2.80 9.25 6.11
N ARG A 178 2.39 8.17 5.43
CA ARG A 178 1.67 7.05 6.07
C ARG A 178 2.54 6.20 7.00
N ASN A 179 3.87 6.25 6.86
CA ASN A 179 4.81 5.58 7.73
C ASN A 179 5.52 6.52 8.73
N TYR A 180 5.16 7.81 8.77
CA TYR A 180 5.88 8.81 9.56
C TYR A 180 6.03 8.43 11.04
N LYS A 181 4.97 7.97 11.69
CA LYS A 181 5.01 7.57 13.12
C LYS A 181 6.00 6.43 13.34
N ASP A 182 6.03 5.45 12.44
CA ASP A 182 6.97 4.33 12.51
C ASP A 182 8.41 4.78 12.29
N LEU A 183 8.63 5.67 11.32
CA LEU A 183 9.96 6.23 11.06
C LEU A 183 10.50 6.99 12.29
N VAL A 184 9.66 7.77 12.95
CA VAL A 184 10.02 8.44 14.21
C VAL A 184 10.33 7.43 15.32
N CYS A 185 9.54 6.36 15.46
CA CYS A 185 9.82 5.30 16.44
C CYS A 185 11.11 4.56 16.12
N ILE A 186 11.40 4.32 14.83
CA ILE A 186 12.65 3.72 14.38
C ILE A 186 13.84 4.61 14.75
N TYR A 187 13.73 5.91 14.46
CA TYR A 187 14.78 6.90 14.78
C TYR A 187 15.07 6.97 16.27
N LYS A 188 14.03 6.92 17.11
CA LYS A 188 14.13 6.93 18.57
C LYS A 188 14.59 5.59 19.18
N GLY A 189 14.89 4.57 18.37
CA GLY A 189 15.28 3.24 18.85
C GLY A 189 14.14 2.44 19.56
N LYS A 190 12.91 2.92 19.47
CA LYS A 190 11.73 2.32 20.13
C LYS A 190 10.99 1.29 19.26
N TYR A 191 11.47 1.03 18.05
CA TYR A 191 10.83 0.13 17.10
C TYR A 191 11.45 -1.27 17.17
N ASN A 192 10.67 -2.26 17.57
CA ASN A 192 11.10 -3.66 17.59
C ASN A 192 11.20 -4.25 16.18
N ARG A 193 12.13 -5.19 15.99
CA ARG A 193 12.18 -6.00 14.76
C ARG A 193 10.91 -6.82 14.63
N VAL A 194 10.47 -7.04 13.40
CA VAL A 194 9.33 -7.93 13.14
C VAL A 194 9.72 -9.36 13.53
N ASP A 195 9.01 -9.93 14.48
CA ASP A 195 9.18 -11.33 14.88
C ASP A 195 8.19 -12.20 14.09
N LEU A 196 8.70 -12.81 13.02
CA LEU A 196 7.91 -13.69 12.15
C LEU A 196 7.43 -14.97 12.87
N ARG A 197 8.02 -15.32 14.02
CA ARG A 197 7.58 -16.48 14.84
C ARG A 197 6.24 -16.26 15.51
N LYS A 198 5.76 -15.01 15.57
CA LYS A 198 4.44 -14.67 16.10
C LYS A 198 3.29 -14.94 15.11
N ILE A 199 3.58 -15.30 13.87
CA ILE A 199 2.54 -15.65 12.88
C ILE A 199 1.97 -17.02 13.26
N LYS A 200 0.71 -17.03 13.70
CA LYS A 200 -0.06 -18.24 14.06
C LYS A 200 -0.85 -18.78 12.86
#